data_09ea7d69dd0564d105f7e3ce101d2635
#
_entry.id   09ea7d69dd0564d105f7e3ce101d2635
#
_cell.length_a   1.000
_cell.length_b   1.000
_cell.length_c   1.000
_cell.angle_alpha   90.00
_cell.angle_beta   90.00
_cell.angle_gamma   90.00
#
_symmetry.space_group_name_H-M   'P 1'
#
loop_
_entity.id
_entity.type
_entity.pdbx_description
1 polymer ?
#
loop_
_entity_poly.entity_id
_entity_poly.type
_entity_poly.pdbx_seq_one_letter_code
_entity_poly.pdbx_strand_id
1 'polypeptide(L)'
;MGSRYGASRGSFLPVLNRIVQITKGPVLELGVGYNSSPYLYWACYPSRRLVSYENNPEFYKQFAWPAHFHEIHLITDWNAIDISEPWSVAFVDHSPNADRAVSMTRLTHADFVVVHDTEDRNDHFYHTSEVSHLYKYKWRWEKPNPQTSVFSNKFDPNVIFIENPLGA
;
A
#
# COMPACT_ATOMS: atom_id res chain seq x y z
N MET A 1 -4.96 -2.20 31.22
CA MET A 1 -4.23 -2.98 30.20
C MET A 1 -4.45 -2.28 28.86
N GLY A 2 -3.52 -1.41 28.44
CA GLY A 2 -3.60 -0.72 27.15
C GLY A 2 -3.31 -1.70 26.02
N SER A 3 -4.20 -1.76 25.05
CA SER A 3 -4.09 -2.60 23.86
C SER A 3 -2.77 -2.34 23.13
N ARG A 4 -1.86 -3.31 23.14
CA ARG A 4 -0.60 -3.30 22.37
C ARG A 4 -0.79 -3.32 20.85
N TYR A 5 -2.03 -3.29 20.38
CA TYR A 5 -2.41 -3.50 18.98
C TYR A 5 -2.72 -2.21 18.18
N GLY A 6 -2.92 -1.06 18.84
CA GLY A 6 -3.40 0.14 18.15
C GLY A 6 -2.32 0.95 17.43
N ALA A 7 -1.12 1.07 18.00
CA ALA A 7 -0.10 1.98 17.48
C ALA A 7 0.72 1.39 16.33
N SER A 8 0.84 0.06 16.23
CA SER A 8 1.65 -0.62 15.20
C SER A 8 0.95 -0.74 13.84
N ARG A 9 -0.38 -0.80 13.82
CA ARG A 9 -1.15 -1.04 12.58
C ARG A 9 -1.13 0.12 11.59
N GLY A 10 -0.88 1.34 12.01
CA GLY A 10 -0.80 2.53 11.17
C GLY A 10 0.62 3.00 10.90
N SER A 11 1.64 2.18 11.15
CA SER A 11 3.05 2.54 11.00
C SER A 11 3.43 2.99 9.59
N PHE A 12 2.74 2.51 8.57
CA PHE A 12 2.94 2.90 7.17
C PHE A 12 2.40 4.32 6.84
N LEU A 13 1.52 4.89 7.65
CA LEU A 13 0.81 6.13 7.31
C LEU A 13 1.73 7.30 6.93
N PRO A 14 2.83 7.60 7.64
CA PRO A 14 3.72 8.69 7.23
C PRO A 14 4.32 8.48 5.85
N VAL A 15 4.71 7.24 5.51
CA VAL A 15 5.24 6.87 4.20
C VAL A 15 4.17 7.01 3.13
N LEU A 16 3.02 6.38 3.34
CA LEU A 16 1.89 6.41 2.40
C LEU A 16 1.42 7.85 2.17
N ASN A 17 1.26 8.65 3.24
CA ASN A 17 0.88 10.05 3.15
C ASN A 17 1.87 10.85 2.28
N ARG A 18 3.17 10.68 2.50
CA ARG A 18 4.18 11.39 1.70
C ARG A 18 4.07 11.06 0.22
N ILE A 19 3.95 9.78 -0.14
CA ILE A 19 3.83 9.35 -1.53
C ILE A 19 2.51 9.83 -2.15
N VAL A 20 1.39 9.75 -1.43
CA VAL A 20 0.08 10.22 -1.91
C VAL A 20 0.10 11.72 -2.17
N GLN A 21 0.75 12.53 -1.31
CA GLN A 21 0.81 13.99 -1.47
C GLN A 21 1.63 14.45 -2.67
N ILE A 22 2.68 13.75 -3.04
CA ILE A 22 3.55 14.14 -4.19
C ILE A 22 3.04 13.61 -5.53
N THR A 23 1.99 12.79 -5.53
CA THR A 23 1.40 12.18 -6.72
C THR A 23 -0.02 12.72 -6.96
N LYS A 24 -0.53 12.61 -8.19
CA LYS A 24 -1.87 13.12 -8.54
C LYS A 24 -2.75 12.11 -9.27
N GLY A 25 -2.20 11.07 -9.84
CA GLY A 25 -2.95 10.03 -10.58
C GLY A 25 -3.69 9.07 -9.65
N PRO A 26 -4.31 8.03 -10.20
CA PRO A 26 -5.15 7.09 -9.45
C PRO A 26 -4.38 6.33 -8.37
N VAL A 27 -5.11 5.94 -7.33
CA VAL A 27 -4.59 5.19 -6.18
C VAL A 27 -5.26 3.82 -6.14
N LEU A 28 -4.44 2.78 -5.95
CA LEU A 28 -4.86 1.42 -5.73
C LEU A 28 -4.60 1.04 -4.27
N GLU A 29 -5.59 0.42 -3.62
CA GLU A 29 -5.46 -0.19 -2.29
C GLU A 29 -5.74 -1.69 -2.39
N LEU A 30 -4.76 -2.52 -2.07
CA LEU A 30 -4.89 -3.96 -1.97
C LEU A 30 -4.88 -4.38 -0.50
N GLY A 31 -6.05 -4.74 0.01
CA GLY A 31 -6.33 -4.97 1.44
C GLY A 31 -6.81 -3.69 2.13
N VAL A 32 -8.12 -3.63 2.46
CA VAL A 32 -8.68 -2.50 3.19
C VAL A 32 -8.43 -2.64 4.70
N GLY A 33 -8.33 -1.51 5.39
CA GLY A 33 -8.03 -1.52 6.81
C GLY A 33 -8.42 -0.25 7.56
N TYR A 34 -8.41 -0.34 8.91
CA TYR A 34 -8.83 0.74 9.80
C TYR A 34 -8.05 2.05 9.65
N ASN A 35 -6.82 1.99 9.14
CA ASN A 35 -5.96 3.15 9.01
C ASN A 35 -5.80 3.58 7.54
N SER A 36 -5.58 2.62 6.62
CA SER A 36 -5.37 2.92 5.20
C SER A 36 -6.63 3.44 4.52
N SER A 37 -7.74 2.71 4.62
CA SER A 37 -8.96 3.04 3.89
C SER A 37 -9.55 4.40 4.27
N PRO A 38 -9.73 4.76 5.57
CA PRO A 38 -10.17 6.10 5.92
C PRO A 38 -9.20 7.19 5.45
N TYR A 39 -7.89 6.96 5.58
CA TYR A 39 -6.89 7.92 5.13
C TYR A 39 -6.97 8.11 3.61
N LEU A 40 -6.95 7.03 2.82
CA LEU A 40 -6.98 7.10 1.36
C LEU A 40 -8.30 7.70 0.84
N TYR A 41 -9.43 7.37 1.47
CA TYR A 41 -10.71 7.96 1.16
C TYR A 41 -10.65 9.49 1.22
N TRP A 42 -10.18 10.05 2.34
CA TRP A 42 -10.07 11.50 2.51
C TRP A 42 -8.98 12.14 1.67
N ALA A 43 -7.86 11.47 1.47
CA ALA A 43 -6.77 11.96 0.63
C ALA A 43 -7.12 11.99 -0.87
N CYS A 44 -8.07 11.15 -1.28
CA CYS A 44 -8.58 11.10 -2.67
C CYS A 44 -9.82 11.96 -2.89
N TYR A 45 -10.52 12.36 -1.83
CA TYR A 45 -11.69 13.24 -1.92
C TYR A 45 -11.31 14.60 -2.53
N PRO A 46 -12.19 15.22 -3.37
CA PRO A 46 -13.45 14.67 -3.90
C PRO A 46 -13.31 14.01 -5.28
N SER A 47 -12.16 14.02 -5.91
CA SER A 47 -12.05 13.74 -7.35
C SER A 47 -10.90 12.81 -7.76
N ARG A 48 -9.96 12.50 -6.86
CA ARG A 48 -8.87 11.56 -7.15
C ARG A 48 -9.41 10.14 -7.11
N ARG A 49 -9.27 9.39 -8.21
CA ARG A 49 -9.76 8.02 -8.28
C ARG A 49 -9.04 7.11 -7.28
N LEU A 50 -9.81 6.41 -6.46
CA LEU A 50 -9.37 5.37 -5.54
C LEU A 50 -10.07 4.07 -5.91
N VAL A 51 -9.29 3.00 -6.03
CA VAL A 51 -9.81 1.64 -6.20
C VAL A 51 -9.26 0.77 -5.09
N SER A 52 -10.16 0.12 -4.36
CA SER A 52 -9.79 -0.77 -3.25
C SER A 52 -10.30 -2.19 -3.52
N TYR A 53 -9.47 -3.18 -3.25
CA TYR A 53 -9.84 -4.59 -3.29
C TYR A 53 -9.69 -5.22 -1.92
N GLU A 54 -10.66 -6.08 -1.55
CA GLU A 54 -10.66 -6.77 -0.27
C GLU A 54 -11.22 -8.20 -0.44
N ASN A 55 -10.62 -9.19 0.22
CA ASN A 55 -11.09 -10.58 0.18
C ASN A 55 -11.82 -11.03 1.45
N ASN A 56 -11.79 -10.23 2.52
CA ASN A 56 -12.55 -10.49 3.74
C ASN A 56 -13.91 -9.76 3.68
N PRO A 57 -15.05 -10.49 3.67
CA PRO A 57 -16.37 -9.86 3.58
C PRO A 57 -16.70 -8.91 4.73
N GLU A 58 -16.17 -9.13 5.93
CA GLU A 58 -16.45 -8.30 7.09
C GLU A 58 -15.71 -6.96 6.99
N PHE A 59 -14.44 -6.97 6.54
CA PHE A 59 -13.70 -5.75 6.24
C PHE A 59 -14.34 -5.00 5.06
N TYR A 60 -14.68 -5.71 3.99
CA TYR A 60 -15.39 -5.10 2.86
C TYR A 60 -16.64 -4.35 3.32
N LYS A 61 -17.54 -4.99 4.07
CA LYS A 61 -18.77 -4.35 4.57
C LYS A 61 -18.50 -3.09 5.39
N GLN A 62 -17.42 -3.09 6.16
CA GLN A 62 -17.07 -1.98 7.04
C GLN A 62 -16.54 -0.76 6.27
N PHE A 63 -15.83 -0.98 5.15
CA PHE A 63 -15.15 0.08 4.39
C PHE A 63 -15.76 0.34 3.01
N ALA A 64 -16.84 -0.33 2.64
CA ALA A 64 -17.55 -0.12 1.37
C ALA A 64 -18.37 1.18 1.40
N TRP A 65 -17.69 2.31 1.46
CA TRP A 65 -18.33 3.62 1.47
C TRP A 65 -18.60 4.09 0.03
N PRO A 66 -19.89 4.30 -0.36
CA PRO A 66 -20.22 4.73 -1.72
C PRO A 66 -19.67 6.13 -2.02
N ALA A 67 -18.90 6.26 -3.11
CA ALA A 67 -18.42 7.55 -3.60
C ALA A 67 -18.12 7.47 -5.09
N HIS A 68 -18.33 8.56 -5.82
CA HIS A 68 -18.06 8.60 -7.26
C HIS A 68 -16.57 8.52 -7.61
N PHE A 69 -15.69 8.79 -6.65
CA PHE A 69 -14.25 8.72 -6.80
C PHE A 69 -13.65 7.44 -6.20
N HIS A 70 -14.44 6.64 -5.47
CA HIS A 70 -13.98 5.43 -4.78
C HIS A 70 -14.77 4.21 -5.23
N GLU A 71 -14.07 3.29 -5.86
CA GLU A 71 -14.56 1.95 -6.21
C GLU A 71 -13.98 0.95 -5.20
N ILE A 72 -14.83 0.12 -4.62
CA ILE A 72 -14.39 -0.95 -3.71
C ILE A 72 -14.99 -2.29 -4.16
N HIS A 73 -14.16 -3.32 -4.22
CA HIS A 73 -14.50 -4.63 -4.73
C HIS A 73 -14.23 -5.72 -3.73
N LEU A 74 -15.25 -6.55 -3.45
CA LEU A 74 -15.07 -7.81 -2.75
C LEU A 74 -14.61 -8.86 -3.76
N ILE A 75 -13.50 -9.51 -3.45
CA ILE A 75 -12.88 -10.52 -4.32
C ILE A 75 -12.68 -11.85 -3.58
N THR A 76 -12.39 -12.89 -4.31
CA THR A 76 -12.05 -14.22 -3.76
C THR A 76 -10.64 -14.67 -4.15
N ASP A 77 -10.04 -14.04 -5.17
CA ASP A 77 -8.73 -14.39 -5.69
C ASP A 77 -7.97 -13.13 -6.14
N TRP A 78 -6.84 -12.86 -5.52
CA TRP A 78 -5.96 -11.73 -5.85
C TRP A 78 -5.36 -11.82 -7.25
N ASN A 79 -5.24 -13.03 -7.80
CA ASN A 79 -4.70 -13.22 -9.15
C ASN A 79 -5.72 -12.90 -10.25
N ALA A 80 -7.02 -12.94 -9.93
CA ALA A 80 -8.09 -12.72 -10.89
C ALA A 80 -8.45 -11.24 -11.11
N ILE A 81 -7.98 -10.31 -10.26
CA ILE A 81 -8.29 -8.88 -10.39
C ILE A 81 -7.45 -8.23 -11.49
N ASP A 82 -8.02 -7.26 -12.18
CA ASP A 82 -7.27 -6.42 -13.12
C ASP A 82 -6.66 -5.22 -12.40
N ILE A 83 -5.34 -5.16 -12.34
CA ILE A 83 -4.55 -4.07 -11.77
C ILE A 83 -3.56 -3.48 -12.78
N SER A 84 -3.84 -3.63 -14.07
CA SER A 84 -2.95 -3.20 -15.17
C SER A 84 -3.00 -1.69 -15.46
N GLU A 85 -3.90 -0.95 -14.82
CA GLU A 85 -4.00 0.50 -15.01
C GLU A 85 -2.74 1.25 -14.54
N PRO A 86 -2.51 2.48 -15.06
CA PRO A 86 -1.35 3.29 -14.68
C PRO A 86 -1.51 3.93 -13.30
N TRP A 87 -1.32 3.15 -12.25
CA TRP A 87 -1.41 3.60 -10.86
C TRP A 87 -0.30 4.58 -10.50
N SER A 88 -0.64 5.72 -9.92
CA SER A 88 0.37 6.60 -9.32
C SER A 88 0.83 6.10 -7.95
N VAL A 89 -0.07 5.47 -7.20
CA VAL A 89 0.25 4.81 -5.93
C VAL A 89 -0.48 3.47 -5.88
N ALA A 90 0.23 2.42 -5.55
CA ALA A 90 -0.36 1.14 -5.15
C ALA A 90 0.07 0.84 -3.72
N PHE A 91 -0.89 0.72 -2.81
CA PHE A 91 -0.67 0.30 -1.43
C PHE A 91 -0.99 -1.20 -1.31
N VAL A 92 -0.04 -1.99 -0.79
CA VAL A 92 -0.14 -3.45 -0.71
C VAL A 92 -0.05 -3.88 0.76
N ASP A 93 -1.19 -4.31 1.33
CA ASP A 93 -1.31 -4.75 2.73
C ASP A 93 -2.36 -5.85 2.91
N HIS A 94 -2.56 -6.70 1.90
CA HIS A 94 -3.60 -7.74 1.89
C HIS A 94 -3.14 -9.09 2.46
N SER A 95 -4.09 -9.96 2.72
CA SER A 95 -3.90 -11.38 3.03
C SER A 95 -4.52 -12.26 1.93
N PRO A 96 -4.00 -13.46 1.68
CA PRO A 96 -2.84 -14.11 2.28
C PRO A 96 -1.51 -13.39 2.01
N ASN A 97 -0.59 -13.52 2.96
CA ASN A 97 0.67 -12.76 2.93
C ASN A 97 1.52 -13.05 1.69
N ALA A 98 1.60 -14.31 1.26
CA ALA A 98 2.40 -14.72 0.10
C ALA A 98 1.92 -14.09 -1.22
N ASP A 99 0.63 -13.76 -1.34
CA ASP A 99 0.07 -13.14 -2.54
C ASP A 99 0.54 -11.69 -2.74
N ARG A 100 1.14 -11.05 -1.70
CA ARG A 100 1.73 -9.71 -1.83
C ARG A 100 2.88 -9.67 -2.83
N ALA A 101 3.74 -10.69 -2.85
CA ALA A 101 4.82 -10.79 -3.84
C ALA A 101 4.26 -10.91 -5.27
N VAL A 102 3.20 -11.68 -5.47
CA VAL A 102 2.52 -11.80 -6.76
C VAL A 102 1.93 -10.46 -7.19
N SER A 103 1.24 -9.75 -6.28
CA SER A 103 0.72 -8.41 -6.54
C SER A 103 1.83 -7.43 -6.92
N MET A 104 2.95 -7.44 -6.20
CA MET A 104 4.12 -6.60 -6.52
C MET A 104 4.66 -6.90 -7.91
N THR A 105 4.78 -8.17 -8.33
CA THR A 105 5.24 -8.54 -9.67
C THR A 105 4.37 -7.90 -10.77
N ARG A 106 3.07 -7.79 -10.53
CA ARG A 106 2.10 -7.23 -11.48
C ARG A 106 2.05 -5.70 -11.45
N LEU A 107 2.61 -5.05 -10.42
CA LEU A 107 2.58 -3.60 -10.21
C LEU A 107 3.88 -2.89 -10.60
N THR A 108 4.78 -3.54 -11.32
CA THR A 108 6.07 -2.96 -11.74
C THR A 108 5.94 -1.72 -12.62
N HIS A 109 4.76 -1.48 -13.18
CA HIS A 109 4.41 -0.31 -14.01
C HIS A 109 3.87 0.88 -13.20
N ALA A 110 3.47 0.69 -11.94
CA ALA A 110 3.02 1.78 -11.07
C ALA A 110 4.12 2.82 -10.83
N ASP A 111 3.73 4.06 -10.52
CA ASP A 111 4.72 5.08 -10.17
C ASP A 111 5.40 4.74 -8.86
N PHE A 112 4.59 4.39 -7.83
CA PHE A 112 5.08 3.91 -6.55
C PHE A 112 4.26 2.72 -6.04
N VAL A 113 4.94 1.71 -5.52
CA VAL A 113 4.33 0.61 -4.77
C VAL A 113 4.78 0.71 -3.32
N VAL A 114 3.84 0.94 -2.42
CA VAL A 114 4.06 1.04 -0.98
C VAL A 114 3.62 -0.28 -0.34
N VAL A 115 4.53 -0.98 0.31
CA VAL A 115 4.29 -2.31 0.88
C VAL A 115 4.51 -2.28 2.38
N HIS A 116 3.52 -2.74 3.15
CA HIS A 116 3.59 -2.86 4.60
C HIS A 116 4.19 -4.21 5.04
N ASP A 117 4.67 -4.30 6.30
CA ASP A 117 5.24 -5.50 6.91
C ASP A 117 6.49 -6.05 6.19
N THR A 118 7.40 -5.18 5.77
CA THR A 118 8.57 -5.56 4.96
C THR A 118 9.83 -5.84 5.78
N GLU A 119 9.69 -6.23 7.04
CA GLU A 119 10.82 -6.63 7.89
C GLU A 119 11.46 -7.92 7.40
N ASP A 120 12.79 -7.99 7.42
CA ASP A 120 13.53 -9.16 6.97
C ASP A 120 13.13 -10.45 7.73
N ARG A 121 12.80 -10.33 9.02
CA ARG A 121 12.31 -11.45 9.83
C ARG A 121 10.98 -12.04 9.36
N ASN A 122 10.17 -11.25 8.62
CA ASN A 122 8.86 -11.63 8.13
C ASN A 122 8.89 -12.03 6.63
N ASP A 123 10.05 -11.89 5.96
CA ASP A 123 10.16 -12.11 4.52
C ASP A 123 9.76 -13.52 4.09
N HIS A 124 9.95 -14.52 4.95
CA HIS A 124 9.51 -15.90 4.71
C HIS A 124 7.97 -16.07 4.61
N PHE A 125 7.20 -15.06 5.05
CA PHE A 125 5.74 -15.01 4.87
C PHE A 125 5.32 -14.17 3.66
N TYR A 126 6.06 -13.09 3.38
CA TYR A 126 5.66 -12.07 2.39
C TYR A 126 6.40 -12.19 1.07
N HIS A 127 7.55 -12.87 1.05
CA HIS A 127 8.40 -13.08 -0.13
C HIS A 127 8.79 -11.78 -0.87
N THR A 128 8.83 -10.66 -0.15
CA THR A 128 9.13 -9.34 -0.71
C THR A 128 10.53 -9.28 -1.32
N SER A 129 11.52 -9.95 -0.71
CA SER A 129 12.89 -9.99 -1.20
C SER A 129 13.00 -10.70 -2.57
N GLU A 130 12.19 -11.74 -2.79
CA GLU A 130 12.20 -12.54 -4.03
C GLU A 130 11.82 -11.73 -5.25
N VAL A 131 10.95 -10.72 -5.11
CA VAL A 131 10.43 -9.90 -6.21
C VAL A 131 11.02 -8.49 -6.23
N SER A 132 11.74 -8.11 -5.20
CA SER A 132 12.29 -6.76 -5.07
C SER A 132 13.28 -6.41 -6.20
N HIS A 133 13.92 -7.41 -6.81
CA HIS A 133 14.84 -7.21 -7.95
C HIS A 133 14.14 -6.71 -9.22
N LEU A 134 12.82 -6.82 -9.32
CA LEU A 134 12.01 -6.30 -10.43
C LEU A 134 11.88 -4.78 -10.42
N TYR A 135 12.30 -4.14 -9.33
CA TYR A 135 12.24 -2.70 -9.15
C TYR A 135 13.63 -2.08 -9.16
N LYS A 136 13.75 -1.00 -9.93
CA LYS A 136 15.01 -0.23 -10.07
C LYS A 136 15.36 0.49 -8.78
N TYR A 137 14.36 1.06 -8.11
CA TYR A 137 14.51 1.87 -6.91
C TYR A 137 13.74 1.26 -5.75
N LYS A 138 14.38 1.27 -4.57
CA LYS A 138 13.83 0.75 -3.32
C LYS A 138 14.25 1.64 -2.17
N TRP A 139 13.32 1.87 -1.26
CA TRP A 139 13.57 2.57 -0.01
C TRP A 139 12.76 1.90 1.10
N ARG A 140 13.31 1.80 2.30
CA ARG A 140 12.64 1.20 3.46
C ARG A 140 12.67 2.14 4.64
N TRP A 141 11.53 2.32 5.28
CA TRP A 141 11.44 2.96 6.58
C TRP A 141 11.53 1.92 7.69
N GLU A 142 12.66 1.88 8.37
CA GLU A 142 13.00 0.85 9.35
C GLU A 142 12.52 1.17 10.77
N LYS A 143 12.11 2.42 11.00
CA LYS A 143 11.61 2.88 12.29
C LYS A 143 10.14 3.18 12.19
N PRO A 144 9.20 2.65 12.41
CA PRO A 144 8.64 1.76 13.39
C PRO A 144 8.45 0.33 12.90
N ASN A 145 8.02 -0.53 13.77
CA ASN A 145 7.51 -1.84 13.42
C ASN A 145 5.98 -1.81 13.42
N PRO A 146 5.33 -2.40 12.41
CA PRO A 146 5.91 -3.01 11.20
C PRO A 146 6.60 -2.01 10.27
N GLN A 147 7.63 -2.47 9.52
CA GLN A 147 8.35 -1.65 8.55
C GLN A 147 7.55 -1.46 7.26
N THR A 148 7.88 -0.41 6.51
CA THR A 148 7.22 -0.10 5.24
C THR A 148 8.27 0.19 4.20
N SER A 149 8.12 -0.43 3.02
CA SER A 149 9.00 -0.19 1.88
C SER A 149 8.27 0.49 0.72
N VAL A 150 9.01 1.27 -0.04
CA VAL A 150 8.56 1.90 -1.28
C VAL A 150 9.41 1.40 -2.43
N PHE A 151 8.75 0.96 -3.49
CA PHE A 151 9.36 0.45 -4.71
C PHE A 151 8.91 1.28 -5.90
N SER A 152 9.81 1.49 -6.87
CA SER A 152 9.49 2.17 -8.12
C SER A 152 10.46 1.80 -9.24
N ASN A 153 9.97 1.80 -10.48
CA ASN A 153 10.82 1.72 -11.68
C ASN A 153 11.01 3.09 -12.35
N LYS A 154 10.28 4.12 -11.89
CA LYS A 154 10.25 5.45 -12.51
C LYS A 154 10.95 6.50 -11.68
N PHE A 155 10.73 6.51 -10.37
CA PHE A 155 11.19 7.57 -9.47
C PHE A 155 12.00 7.00 -8.31
N ASP A 156 13.07 7.68 -7.93
CA ASP A 156 13.88 7.26 -6.80
C ASP A 156 13.27 7.73 -5.46
N PRO A 157 12.69 6.83 -4.64
CA PRO A 157 12.14 7.23 -3.34
C PRO A 157 13.20 7.72 -2.35
N ASN A 158 14.49 7.37 -2.53
CA ASN A 158 15.55 7.87 -1.67
C ASN A 158 15.63 9.40 -1.71
N VAL A 159 15.51 10.01 -2.89
CA VAL A 159 15.50 11.47 -3.03
C VAL A 159 14.32 12.10 -2.27
N ILE A 160 13.13 11.48 -2.37
CA ILE A 160 11.90 11.97 -1.74
C ILE A 160 12.02 12.01 -0.21
N PHE A 161 12.62 10.99 0.39
CA PHE A 161 12.71 10.84 1.84
C PHE A 161 13.99 11.44 2.45
N ILE A 162 15.06 11.65 1.66
CA ILE A 162 16.24 12.41 2.11
C ILE A 162 15.93 13.89 2.25
N GLU A 163 15.25 14.48 1.26
CA GLU A 163 14.90 15.92 1.27
C GLU A 163 13.84 16.28 2.32
N ASN A 164 13.00 15.32 2.71
CA ASN A 164 11.97 15.47 3.72
C ASN A 164 11.89 14.19 4.58
N PRO A 165 12.79 14.01 5.56
CA PRO A 165 12.73 12.86 6.44
C PRO A 165 11.43 12.86 7.22
N LEU A 166 10.84 11.65 7.34
CA LEU A 166 9.63 11.40 8.13
C LEU A 166 9.96 11.50 9.61
N GLY A 167 9.96 12.70 10.15
CA GLY A 167 10.17 12.96 11.56
C GLY A 167 11.56 12.57 12.09
N ALA A 168 12.30 13.50 12.59
CA ALA A 168 13.46 13.21 13.42
C ALA A 168 13.03 12.74 14.81
#